data_c6e07c53cde61ccff702fcac3f0a976e
#
_entry.id   c6e07c53cde61ccff702fcac3f0a976e
#
_cell.length_a   1.000
_cell.length_b   1.000
_cell.length_c   1.000
_cell.angle_alpha   90.00
_cell.angle_beta   90.00
_cell.angle_gamma   90.00
#
_symmetry.space_group_name_H-M   'P 1'
#
loop_
_entity.id
_entity.type
_entity.pdbx_description
1 polymer ?
#
loop_
_entity_poly.entity_id
_entity_poly.type
_entity_poly.pdbx_seq_one_letter_code
_entity_poly.pdbx_strand_id
1 'polypeptide(L)'
;MAEYNGKVAFITGGASGAGFGQATVFARAGCRIAIADIRRSAVEEAVAKLRGEGAEVHGIELDVTDRAAFARAADEVERAFGRPPELLFNTAGINSFGPVEKSTYDDFDWILGVDLGGVVNGMVTFVPRMIAAGRGGHIVTTSSMGGFFGSPAASIYSAAKAAVINLMESYHLSLAKYGIRVSVLCPANIRSNIAEATRLRPAQFANTGYVENEETIRSLRSIHAYGLDPVVLAQRTKEAMEAGQLYIIPYPEEKERLAQHFKQIVDAVLPMEADPEGARQRTEALQRWAKERQAMMSKGKND
;
A
#
# COMPACT_ATOMS: atom_id res chain seq x y z
N MET A 1 1.09 -18.76 -15.36
CA MET A 1 1.45 -17.77 -16.40
C MET A 1 0.24 -17.19 -17.13
N ALA A 2 -0.83 -17.96 -17.38
CA ALA A 2 -2.01 -17.43 -18.11
C ALA A 2 -2.79 -16.32 -17.40
N GLU A 3 -2.80 -16.29 -16.06
CA GLU A 3 -3.62 -15.33 -15.28
C GLU A 3 -3.21 -13.86 -15.45
N TYR A 4 -1.91 -13.57 -15.64
CA TYR A 4 -1.38 -12.20 -15.71
C TYR A 4 -1.06 -11.73 -17.12
N ASN A 5 -0.98 -12.64 -18.08
CA ASN A 5 -0.56 -12.35 -19.44
C ASN A 5 -1.44 -11.28 -20.11
N GLY A 6 -0.82 -10.20 -20.57
CA GLY A 6 -1.45 -9.06 -21.22
C GLY A 6 -2.24 -8.14 -20.28
N LYS A 7 -2.34 -8.40 -18.96
CA LYS A 7 -2.92 -7.45 -18.01
C LYS A 7 -2.03 -6.22 -17.86
N VAL A 8 -2.64 -5.08 -17.57
CA VAL A 8 -1.94 -3.83 -17.27
C VAL A 8 -1.74 -3.70 -15.77
N ALA A 9 -0.52 -3.47 -15.33
CA ALA A 9 -0.17 -3.18 -13.95
C ALA A 9 0.32 -1.74 -13.80
N PHE A 10 -0.27 -0.96 -12.91
CA PHE A 10 0.21 0.36 -12.52
C PHE A 10 0.84 0.28 -11.13
N ILE A 11 2.06 0.80 -10.98
CA ILE A 11 2.88 0.63 -9.77
C ILE A 11 3.46 1.98 -9.37
N THR A 12 3.02 2.56 -8.24
CA THR A 12 3.66 3.73 -7.63
C THR A 12 4.91 3.34 -6.86
N GLY A 13 5.94 4.19 -6.84
CA GLY A 13 7.26 3.83 -6.30
C GLY A 13 7.94 2.73 -7.12
N GLY A 14 7.56 2.60 -8.40
CA GLY A 14 7.94 1.49 -9.28
C GLY A 14 9.41 1.53 -9.76
N ALA A 15 10.14 2.59 -9.48
CA ALA A 15 11.53 2.74 -9.94
C ALA A 15 12.58 2.15 -8.97
N SER A 16 12.18 1.70 -7.77
CA SER A 16 13.13 1.15 -6.79
C SER A 16 12.46 0.20 -5.79
N GLY A 17 13.27 -0.51 -4.99
CA GLY A 17 12.81 -1.32 -3.86
C GLY A 17 11.67 -2.27 -4.19
N ALA A 18 10.66 -2.34 -3.32
CA ALA A 18 9.52 -3.22 -3.47
C ALA A 18 8.76 -3.00 -4.78
N GLY A 19 8.56 -1.73 -5.20
CA GLY A 19 7.84 -1.40 -6.43
C GLY A 19 8.57 -1.90 -7.68
N PHE A 20 9.91 -1.75 -7.75
CA PHE A 20 10.69 -2.30 -8.85
C PHE A 20 10.71 -3.83 -8.85
N GLY A 21 10.74 -4.46 -7.67
CA GLY A 21 10.56 -5.90 -7.54
C GLY A 21 9.21 -6.37 -8.09
N GLN A 22 8.13 -5.67 -7.76
CA GLN A 22 6.78 -5.92 -8.29
C GLN A 22 6.78 -5.75 -9.82
N ALA A 23 7.32 -4.64 -10.35
CA ALA A 23 7.42 -4.42 -11.79
C ALA A 23 8.13 -5.57 -12.50
N THR A 24 9.27 -6.03 -11.95
CA THR A 24 10.06 -7.14 -12.50
C THR A 24 9.28 -8.46 -12.52
N VAL A 25 8.67 -8.84 -11.41
CA VAL A 25 7.95 -10.13 -11.29
C VAL A 25 6.72 -10.15 -12.18
N PHE A 26 5.94 -9.06 -12.22
CA PHE A 26 4.72 -9.02 -13.02
C PHE A 26 5.01 -8.82 -14.52
N ALA A 27 6.10 -8.15 -14.89
CA ALA A 27 6.59 -8.14 -16.27
C ALA A 27 6.93 -9.56 -16.75
N ARG A 28 7.69 -10.31 -15.97
CA ARG A 28 8.03 -11.73 -16.27
C ARG A 28 6.81 -12.64 -16.29
N ALA A 29 5.73 -12.26 -15.60
CA ALA A 29 4.44 -12.95 -15.67
C ALA A 29 3.59 -12.58 -16.91
N GLY A 30 4.10 -11.66 -17.76
CA GLY A 30 3.47 -11.25 -19.02
C GLY A 30 2.59 -10.00 -18.89
N CYS A 31 2.64 -9.26 -17.77
CA CYS A 31 1.95 -7.98 -17.66
C CYS A 31 2.63 -6.89 -18.50
N ARG A 32 1.83 -5.95 -18.97
CA ARG A 32 2.26 -4.64 -19.45
C ARG A 32 2.37 -3.69 -18.26
N ILE A 33 3.50 -3.04 -18.07
CA ILE A 33 3.86 -2.35 -16.84
C ILE A 33 3.85 -0.84 -17.01
N ALA A 34 3.09 -0.12 -16.18
CA ALA A 34 3.26 1.30 -15.95
C ALA A 34 3.95 1.49 -14.60
N ILE A 35 5.13 2.06 -14.58
CA ILE A 35 5.82 2.45 -13.34
C ILE A 35 5.73 3.96 -13.15
N ALA A 36 5.43 4.38 -11.92
CA ALA A 36 5.39 5.78 -11.52
C ALA A 36 6.32 6.03 -10.32
N ASP A 37 7.13 7.07 -10.37
CA ASP A 37 8.02 7.49 -9.28
C ASP A 37 8.24 9.01 -9.38
N ILE A 38 8.53 9.67 -8.25
CA ILE A 38 8.82 11.10 -8.24
C ILE A 38 10.17 11.45 -8.89
N ARG A 39 11.08 10.47 -8.95
CA ARG A 39 12.44 10.64 -9.48
C ARG A 39 12.49 10.24 -10.95
N ARG A 40 12.44 11.22 -11.84
CA ARG A 40 12.44 11.01 -13.28
C ARG A 40 13.59 10.12 -13.77
N SER A 41 14.83 10.41 -13.35
CA SER A 41 15.99 9.60 -13.75
C SER A 41 15.87 8.13 -13.33
N ALA A 42 15.37 7.87 -12.13
CA ALA A 42 15.12 6.50 -11.67
C ALA A 42 14.04 5.78 -12.49
N VAL A 43 13.00 6.51 -12.93
CA VAL A 43 11.97 5.97 -13.85
C VAL A 43 12.61 5.58 -15.18
N GLU A 44 13.43 6.46 -15.77
CA GLU A 44 14.12 6.22 -17.04
C GLU A 44 15.04 4.99 -16.97
N GLU A 45 15.84 4.86 -15.92
CA GLU A 45 16.71 3.71 -15.66
C GLU A 45 15.90 2.41 -15.49
N ALA A 46 14.83 2.44 -14.70
CA ALA A 46 13.98 1.27 -14.45
C ALA A 46 13.28 0.80 -15.73
N VAL A 47 12.76 1.74 -16.53
CA VAL A 47 12.16 1.46 -17.85
C VAL A 47 13.17 0.81 -18.77
N ALA A 48 14.38 1.38 -18.89
CA ALA A 48 15.43 0.83 -19.74
C ALA A 48 15.79 -0.61 -19.35
N LYS A 49 15.91 -0.87 -18.04
CA LYS A 49 16.23 -2.21 -17.52
C LYS A 49 15.12 -3.23 -17.82
N LEU A 50 13.85 -2.89 -17.57
CA LEU A 50 12.73 -3.80 -17.82
C LEU A 50 12.53 -4.05 -19.34
N ARG A 51 12.71 -3.02 -20.18
CA ARG A 51 12.68 -3.18 -21.64
C ARG A 51 13.83 -4.05 -22.15
N GLY A 52 15.02 -3.94 -21.55
CA GLY A 52 16.16 -4.82 -21.83
C GLY A 52 15.87 -6.29 -21.51
N GLU A 53 14.95 -6.59 -20.60
CA GLU A 53 14.42 -7.93 -20.29
C GLU A 53 13.23 -8.34 -21.18
N GLY A 54 12.85 -7.50 -22.16
CA GLY A 54 11.76 -7.78 -23.10
C GLY A 54 10.35 -7.38 -22.63
N ALA A 55 10.25 -6.60 -21.55
CA ALA A 55 8.95 -6.16 -21.04
C ALA A 55 8.38 -4.97 -21.80
N GLU A 56 7.05 -4.91 -21.97
CA GLU A 56 6.31 -3.74 -22.41
C GLU A 56 6.12 -2.79 -21.23
N VAL A 57 6.85 -1.67 -21.18
CA VAL A 57 6.90 -0.78 -20.02
C VAL A 57 6.71 0.68 -20.43
N HIS A 58 5.88 1.39 -19.64
CA HIS A 58 5.70 2.84 -19.70
C HIS A 58 6.11 3.48 -18.38
N GLY A 59 6.89 4.57 -18.42
CA GLY A 59 7.39 5.28 -17.25
C GLY A 59 6.69 6.62 -17.08
N ILE A 60 6.33 6.97 -15.86
CA ILE A 60 5.60 8.20 -15.51
C ILE A 60 6.30 8.88 -14.34
N GLU A 61 6.63 10.15 -14.48
CA GLU A 61 7.06 10.98 -13.35
C GLU A 61 5.81 11.40 -12.57
N LEU A 62 5.72 11.02 -11.29
CA LEU A 62 4.54 11.26 -10.47
C LEU A 62 4.90 11.53 -9.01
N ASP A 63 4.53 12.71 -8.52
CA ASP A 63 4.34 12.93 -7.10
C ASP A 63 2.96 12.40 -6.69
N VAL A 64 2.93 11.36 -5.84
CA VAL A 64 1.68 10.73 -5.41
C VAL A 64 0.80 11.65 -4.55
N THR A 65 1.32 12.76 -4.07
CA THR A 65 0.55 13.78 -3.31
C THR A 65 -0.23 14.72 -4.22
N ASP A 66 0.18 14.87 -5.49
CA ASP A 66 -0.53 15.71 -6.48
C ASP A 66 -1.69 14.95 -7.12
N ARG A 67 -2.91 15.30 -6.71
CA ARG A 67 -4.16 14.70 -7.21
C ARG A 67 -4.35 14.91 -8.71
N ALA A 68 -3.98 16.09 -9.22
CA ALA A 68 -4.12 16.40 -10.64
C ALA A 68 -3.09 15.61 -11.48
N ALA A 69 -1.85 15.49 -10.99
CA ALA A 69 -0.85 14.63 -11.62
C ALA A 69 -1.29 13.15 -11.62
N PHE A 70 -1.91 12.68 -10.54
CA PHE A 70 -2.44 11.32 -10.47
C PHE A 70 -3.53 11.06 -11.52
N ALA A 71 -4.46 12.01 -11.72
CA ALA A 71 -5.48 11.92 -12.77
C ALA A 71 -4.85 11.87 -14.17
N ARG A 72 -3.85 12.76 -14.43
CA ARG A 72 -3.10 12.75 -15.70
C ARG A 72 -2.35 11.44 -15.93
N ALA A 73 -1.75 10.87 -14.88
CA ALA A 73 -1.07 9.58 -14.95
C ALA A 73 -2.02 8.45 -15.35
N ALA A 74 -3.25 8.45 -14.81
CA ALA A 74 -4.26 7.46 -15.20
C ALA A 74 -4.66 7.58 -16.67
N ASP A 75 -4.87 8.82 -17.17
CA ASP A 75 -5.16 9.06 -18.58
C ASP A 75 -4.00 8.65 -19.50
N GLU A 76 -2.77 8.81 -19.01
CA GLU A 76 -1.55 8.42 -19.72
C GLU A 76 -1.43 6.89 -19.82
N VAL A 77 -1.73 6.16 -18.74
CA VAL A 77 -1.78 4.69 -18.74
C VAL A 77 -2.81 4.19 -19.73
N GLU A 78 -4.01 4.76 -19.73
CA GLU A 78 -5.07 4.37 -20.67
C GLU A 78 -4.71 4.66 -22.12
N ARG A 79 -4.03 5.76 -22.40
CA ARG A 79 -3.51 6.05 -23.74
C ARG A 79 -2.40 5.08 -24.16
N ALA A 80 -1.48 4.73 -23.26
CA ALA A 80 -0.35 3.85 -23.55
C ALA A 80 -0.80 2.40 -23.80
N PHE A 81 -1.79 1.92 -23.05
CA PHE A 81 -2.18 0.52 -23.07
C PHE A 81 -3.60 0.26 -23.60
N GLY A 82 -4.35 1.31 -23.95
CA GLY A 82 -5.70 1.22 -24.48
C GLY A 82 -6.78 0.90 -23.43
N ARG A 83 -6.43 0.87 -22.14
CA ARG A 83 -7.34 0.54 -21.04
C ARG A 83 -6.77 0.89 -19.67
N PRO A 84 -7.63 1.04 -18.62
CA PRO A 84 -7.14 1.19 -17.25
C PRO A 84 -6.45 -0.10 -16.76
N PRO A 85 -5.63 -0.01 -15.68
CA PRO A 85 -4.95 -1.17 -15.13
C PRO A 85 -5.94 -2.17 -14.52
N GLU A 86 -5.65 -3.47 -14.69
CA GLU A 86 -6.28 -4.54 -13.93
C GLU A 86 -5.54 -4.83 -12.61
N LEU A 87 -4.27 -4.42 -12.51
CA LEU A 87 -3.47 -4.54 -11.30
C LEU A 87 -3.01 -3.16 -10.84
N LEU A 88 -3.39 -2.79 -9.63
CA LEU A 88 -2.97 -1.53 -9.00
C LEU A 88 -2.07 -1.83 -7.81
N PHE A 89 -0.83 -1.32 -7.85
CA PHE A 89 0.11 -1.42 -6.74
C PHE A 89 0.39 -0.01 -6.17
N ASN A 90 -0.18 0.29 -5.01
CA ASN A 90 0.14 1.49 -4.26
C ASN A 90 1.36 1.18 -3.37
N THR A 91 2.56 1.41 -3.88
CA THR A 91 3.80 1.00 -3.21
C THR A 91 4.70 2.18 -2.84
N ALA A 92 4.51 3.36 -3.44
CA ALA A 92 5.23 4.55 -3.04
C ALA A 92 5.09 4.81 -1.54
N GLY A 93 6.18 5.14 -0.89
CA GLY A 93 6.20 5.45 0.53
C GLY A 93 7.57 5.98 0.96
N ILE A 94 7.56 6.71 2.05
CA ILE A 94 8.73 7.34 2.67
C ILE A 94 8.77 6.99 4.15
N ASN A 95 9.88 7.28 4.80
CA ASN A 95 9.96 7.28 6.25
C ASN A 95 10.97 8.34 6.72
N SER A 96 10.72 8.90 7.89
CA SER A 96 11.64 9.72 8.64
C SER A 96 11.64 9.26 10.09
N PHE A 97 12.82 9.20 10.69
CA PHE A 97 13.02 8.60 12.01
C PHE A 97 13.42 9.66 13.02
N GLY A 98 12.69 9.69 14.13
CA GLY A 98 12.99 10.55 15.26
C GLY A 98 12.03 10.30 16.42
N PRO A 99 12.37 10.81 17.63
CA PRO A 99 11.52 10.62 18.81
C PRO A 99 10.18 11.33 18.62
N VAL A 100 9.09 10.64 19.00
CA VAL A 100 7.72 11.12 18.76
C VAL A 100 7.44 12.51 19.33
N GLU A 101 8.03 12.84 20.49
CA GLU A 101 7.89 14.12 21.16
C GLU A 101 8.61 15.28 20.45
N LYS A 102 9.39 15.00 19.41
CA LYS A 102 10.07 15.98 18.56
C LYS A 102 9.35 16.21 17.23
N SER A 103 8.28 15.47 16.95
CA SER A 103 7.54 15.60 15.69
C SER A 103 6.96 17.00 15.51
N THR A 104 7.02 17.51 14.29
CA THR A 104 6.41 18.78 13.89
C THR A 104 5.22 18.54 12.97
N TYR A 105 4.43 19.59 12.69
CA TYR A 105 3.35 19.49 11.69
C TYR A 105 3.88 19.16 10.29
N ASP A 106 5.04 19.70 9.91
CA ASP A 106 5.67 19.38 8.62
C ASP A 106 6.01 17.89 8.48
N ASP A 107 6.44 17.24 9.58
CA ASP A 107 6.69 15.81 9.59
C ASP A 107 5.38 15.01 9.34
N PHE A 108 4.28 15.42 10.00
CA PHE A 108 2.97 14.81 9.80
C PHE A 108 2.47 15.03 8.38
N ASP A 109 2.48 16.26 7.89
CA ASP A 109 1.95 16.62 6.57
C ASP A 109 2.70 15.90 5.47
N TRP A 110 4.02 15.81 5.56
CA TRP A 110 4.83 15.12 4.56
C TRP A 110 4.61 13.60 4.58
N ILE A 111 4.76 12.96 5.74
CA ILE A 111 4.66 11.49 5.84
C ILE A 111 3.23 11.01 5.56
N LEU A 112 2.22 11.62 6.17
CA LEU A 112 0.83 11.26 5.91
C LEU A 112 0.41 11.60 4.47
N GLY A 113 0.90 12.72 3.93
CA GLY A 113 0.64 13.12 2.55
C GLY A 113 1.07 12.06 1.54
N VAL A 114 2.26 11.49 1.72
CA VAL A 114 2.78 10.43 0.83
C VAL A 114 2.18 9.07 1.17
N ASP A 115 2.33 8.61 2.42
CA ASP A 115 2.10 7.21 2.79
C ASP A 115 0.62 6.84 2.92
N LEU A 116 -0.24 7.81 3.23
CA LEU A 116 -1.69 7.63 3.26
C LEU A 116 -2.37 8.40 2.12
N GLY A 117 -2.06 9.68 1.95
CA GLY A 117 -2.65 10.53 0.92
C GLY A 117 -2.38 10.00 -0.49
N GLY A 118 -1.15 9.54 -0.77
CA GLY A 118 -0.80 8.90 -2.04
C GLY A 118 -1.62 7.64 -2.31
N VAL A 119 -1.84 6.81 -1.29
CA VAL A 119 -2.71 5.63 -1.39
C VAL A 119 -4.16 6.05 -1.70
N VAL A 120 -4.69 7.03 -0.97
CA VAL A 120 -6.04 7.58 -1.21
C VAL A 120 -6.16 8.08 -2.64
N ASN A 121 -5.19 8.83 -3.14
CA ASN A 121 -5.17 9.34 -4.51
C ASN A 121 -5.20 8.19 -5.54
N GLY A 122 -4.43 7.12 -5.32
CA GLY A 122 -4.46 5.92 -6.16
C GLY A 122 -5.81 5.23 -6.18
N MET A 123 -6.41 5.05 -5.00
CA MET A 123 -7.72 4.41 -4.88
C MET A 123 -8.83 5.23 -5.53
N VAL A 124 -8.89 6.53 -5.25
CA VAL A 124 -9.91 7.45 -5.80
C VAL A 124 -9.79 7.59 -7.31
N THR A 125 -8.58 7.57 -7.84
CA THR A 125 -8.33 7.72 -9.28
C THR A 125 -8.63 6.43 -10.06
N PHE A 126 -8.17 5.27 -9.59
CA PHE A 126 -8.22 4.05 -10.38
C PHE A 126 -9.42 3.16 -10.09
N VAL A 127 -9.93 3.11 -8.86
CA VAL A 127 -11.06 2.21 -8.53
C VAL A 127 -12.29 2.48 -9.40
N PRO A 128 -12.74 3.73 -9.61
CA PRO A 128 -13.89 4.00 -10.50
C PRO A 128 -13.62 3.54 -11.95
N ARG A 129 -12.39 3.73 -12.44
CA ARG A 129 -11.99 3.32 -13.80
C ARG A 129 -11.96 1.80 -13.95
N MET A 130 -11.42 1.08 -12.95
CA MET A 130 -11.42 -0.39 -12.92
C MET A 130 -12.86 -0.95 -12.87
N ILE A 131 -13.75 -0.34 -12.07
CA ILE A 131 -15.17 -0.72 -12.00
C ILE A 131 -15.86 -0.49 -13.35
N ALA A 132 -15.68 0.69 -13.95
CA ALA A 132 -16.28 1.05 -15.24
C ALA A 132 -15.81 0.14 -16.37
N ALA A 133 -14.55 -0.32 -16.33
CA ALA A 133 -14.00 -1.26 -17.31
C ALA A 133 -14.60 -2.68 -17.19
N GLY A 134 -15.16 -3.05 -16.03
CA GLY A 134 -15.86 -4.33 -15.83
C GLY A 134 -15.00 -5.59 -15.98
N ARG A 135 -13.66 -5.46 -15.90
CA ARG A 135 -12.72 -6.57 -16.15
C ARG A 135 -12.26 -7.27 -14.87
N GLY A 136 -12.76 -6.82 -13.71
CA GLY A 136 -12.22 -7.24 -12.42
C GLY A 136 -10.79 -6.74 -12.22
N GLY A 137 -10.06 -7.37 -11.32
CA GLY A 137 -8.66 -7.01 -11.09
C GLY A 137 -8.17 -7.31 -9.69
N HIS A 138 -7.00 -6.74 -9.35
CA HIS A 138 -6.43 -6.88 -8.01
C HIS A 138 -5.71 -5.60 -7.60
N ILE A 139 -5.99 -5.12 -6.41
CA ILE A 139 -5.32 -3.98 -5.80
C ILE A 139 -4.43 -4.50 -4.68
N VAL A 140 -3.16 -4.16 -4.73
CA VAL A 140 -2.19 -4.44 -3.66
C VAL A 140 -1.67 -3.13 -3.13
N THR A 141 -1.86 -2.87 -1.85
CA THR A 141 -1.33 -1.67 -1.21
C THR A 141 -0.26 -2.04 -0.19
N THR A 142 0.89 -1.40 -0.30
CA THR A 142 2.01 -1.65 0.60
C THR A 142 1.85 -0.84 1.88
N SER A 143 1.52 -1.54 2.97
CA SER A 143 1.60 -1.08 4.34
C SER A 143 2.98 -1.43 4.93
N SER A 144 3.04 -1.92 6.14
CA SER A 144 4.24 -2.35 6.85
C SER A 144 3.86 -3.19 8.06
N MET A 145 4.79 -3.97 8.58
CA MET A 145 4.69 -4.49 9.95
C MET A 145 4.51 -3.37 10.98
N GLY A 146 5.11 -2.19 10.71
CA GLY A 146 4.87 -0.98 11.51
C GLY A 146 3.43 -0.50 11.55
N GLY A 147 2.54 -0.98 10.68
CA GLY A 147 1.09 -0.71 10.74
C GLY A 147 0.37 -1.50 11.83
N PHE A 148 0.98 -2.56 12.37
CA PHE A 148 0.43 -3.32 13.50
C PHE A 148 1.00 -2.87 14.85
N PHE A 149 2.12 -2.15 14.84
CA PHE A 149 2.85 -1.80 16.05
C PHE A 149 3.17 -0.30 16.10
N GLY A 150 2.97 0.32 17.25
CA GLY A 150 3.52 1.66 17.51
C GLY A 150 5.05 1.63 17.54
N SER A 151 5.67 2.72 17.12
CA SER A 151 7.14 2.90 17.16
C SER A 151 7.50 4.22 17.80
N PRO A 152 8.39 4.23 18.82
CA PRO A 152 8.84 5.49 19.43
C PRO A 152 9.71 6.34 18.50
N ALA A 153 10.24 5.73 17.43
CA ALA A 153 11.13 6.40 16.47
C ALA A 153 10.54 6.58 15.08
N ALA A 154 9.31 6.08 14.83
CA ALA A 154 8.64 6.17 13.52
C ALA A 154 7.12 6.22 13.69
N SER A 155 6.63 7.01 14.65
CA SER A 155 5.23 7.04 15.06
C SER A 155 4.28 7.46 13.93
N ILE A 156 4.63 8.50 13.18
CA ILE A 156 3.82 9.03 12.08
C ILE A 156 3.70 8.00 10.96
N TYR A 157 4.82 7.37 10.62
CA TYR A 157 4.84 6.27 9.64
C TYR A 157 3.95 5.10 10.09
N SER A 158 4.09 4.67 11.36
CA SER A 158 3.26 3.59 11.91
C SER A 158 1.77 3.93 11.85
N ALA A 159 1.40 5.17 12.19
CA ALA A 159 0.01 5.64 12.10
C ALA A 159 -0.51 5.61 10.66
N ALA A 160 0.26 6.10 9.68
CA ALA A 160 -0.08 6.05 8.26
C ALA A 160 -0.31 4.60 7.79
N LYS A 161 0.63 3.70 8.15
CA LYS A 161 0.56 2.30 7.74
C LYS A 161 -0.56 1.52 8.42
N ALA A 162 -0.93 1.86 9.66
CA ALA A 162 -2.12 1.34 10.33
C ALA A 162 -3.42 1.79 9.62
N ALA A 163 -3.50 3.06 9.25
CA ALA A 163 -4.63 3.59 8.48
C ALA A 163 -4.78 2.89 7.12
N VAL A 164 -3.67 2.60 6.43
CA VAL A 164 -3.66 1.85 5.17
C VAL A 164 -4.20 0.44 5.35
N ILE A 165 -3.83 -0.29 6.41
CA ILE A 165 -4.37 -1.63 6.69
C ILE A 165 -5.88 -1.57 6.77
N ASN A 166 -6.43 -0.73 7.65
CA ASN A 166 -7.87 -0.62 7.87
C ASN A 166 -8.63 -0.16 6.60
N LEU A 167 -8.02 0.76 5.83
CA LEU A 167 -8.58 1.21 4.56
C LEU A 167 -8.68 0.05 3.55
N MET A 168 -7.65 -0.81 3.44
CA MET A 168 -7.67 -1.95 2.53
C MET A 168 -8.65 -3.03 2.96
N GLU A 169 -8.85 -3.26 4.25
CA GLU A 169 -9.93 -4.13 4.74
C GLU A 169 -11.31 -3.65 4.28
N SER A 170 -11.55 -2.34 4.37
CA SER A 170 -12.81 -1.73 3.93
C SER A 170 -13.03 -1.87 2.43
N TYR A 171 -11.99 -1.66 1.63
CA TYR A 171 -12.04 -1.86 0.18
C TYR A 171 -12.21 -3.34 -0.20
N HIS A 172 -11.57 -4.26 0.51
CA HIS A 172 -11.75 -5.70 0.31
C HIS A 172 -13.22 -6.12 0.44
N LEU A 173 -13.89 -5.66 1.48
CA LEU A 173 -15.32 -5.93 1.70
C LEU A 173 -16.22 -5.30 0.62
N SER A 174 -15.83 -4.12 0.12
CA SER A 174 -16.65 -3.34 -0.81
C SER A 174 -16.48 -3.75 -2.27
N LEU A 175 -15.28 -4.14 -2.71
CA LEU A 175 -14.95 -4.31 -4.12
C LEU A 175 -15.17 -5.73 -4.66
N ALA A 176 -15.36 -6.71 -3.79
CA ALA A 176 -15.60 -8.11 -4.18
C ALA A 176 -16.76 -8.27 -5.20
N LYS A 177 -17.82 -7.47 -5.06
CA LYS A 177 -18.97 -7.48 -5.98
C LYS A 177 -18.65 -7.01 -7.41
N TYR A 178 -17.53 -6.34 -7.62
CA TYR A 178 -17.03 -5.91 -8.93
C TYR A 178 -15.94 -6.84 -9.50
N GLY A 179 -15.68 -7.97 -8.83
CA GLY A 179 -14.61 -8.89 -9.21
C GLY A 179 -13.20 -8.30 -8.97
N ILE A 180 -13.09 -7.26 -8.13
CA ILE A 180 -11.80 -6.64 -7.78
C ILE A 180 -11.38 -7.16 -6.41
N ARG A 181 -10.28 -7.91 -6.39
CA ARG A 181 -9.64 -8.40 -5.16
C ARG A 181 -8.78 -7.30 -4.54
N VAL A 182 -8.60 -7.33 -3.24
CA VAL A 182 -7.76 -6.39 -2.51
C VAL A 182 -6.87 -7.16 -1.56
N SER A 183 -5.59 -6.80 -1.55
CA SER A 183 -4.60 -7.30 -0.60
C SER A 183 -3.80 -6.14 0.00
N VAL A 184 -3.38 -6.31 1.25
CA VAL A 184 -2.46 -5.41 1.94
C VAL A 184 -1.14 -6.14 2.20
N LEU A 185 -0.06 -5.63 1.60
CA LEU A 185 1.29 -6.14 1.80
C LEU A 185 1.91 -5.44 3.00
N CYS A 186 2.29 -6.22 4.01
CA CYS A 186 2.87 -5.72 5.26
C CYS A 186 4.31 -6.22 5.42
N PRO A 187 5.28 -5.59 4.75
CA PRO A 187 6.66 -6.01 4.88
C PRO A 187 7.26 -5.62 6.24
N ALA A 188 8.24 -6.41 6.69
CA ALA A 188 9.24 -6.00 7.67
C ALA A 188 10.40 -5.31 6.93
N ASN A 189 11.64 -5.77 7.11
CA ASN A 189 12.78 -5.20 6.43
C ASN A 189 12.90 -5.65 4.96
N ILE A 190 13.06 -4.67 4.06
CA ILE A 190 13.31 -4.87 2.63
C ILE A 190 14.63 -4.19 2.26
N ARG A 191 15.40 -4.76 1.35
CA ARG A 191 16.51 -4.05 0.70
C ARG A 191 15.95 -2.94 -0.20
N SER A 192 15.96 -1.70 0.29
CA SER A 192 15.38 -0.55 -0.41
C SER A 192 16.13 0.74 -0.04
N ASN A 193 15.82 1.82 -0.77
CA ASN A 193 16.37 3.14 -0.54
C ASN A 193 15.56 3.97 0.48
N ILE A 194 14.65 3.35 1.25
CA ILE A 194 13.78 4.08 2.18
C ILE A 194 14.56 4.85 3.25
N ALA A 195 15.76 4.36 3.61
CA ALA A 195 16.67 5.07 4.51
C ALA A 195 17.11 6.45 3.99
N GLU A 196 16.98 6.69 2.69
CA GLU A 196 17.36 7.95 2.02
C GLU A 196 16.16 8.85 1.74
N ALA A 197 14.96 8.45 2.18
CA ALA A 197 13.73 9.19 1.89
C ALA A 197 13.80 10.66 2.34
N THR A 198 14.50 10.93 3.46
CA THR A 198 14.67 12.29 3.99
C THR A 198 15.38 13.25 3.01
N ARG A 199 16.20 12.72 2.08
CA ARG A 199 16.82 13.53 1.01
C ARG A 199 15.80 14.03 -0.02
N LEU A 200 14.60 13.45 -0.05
CA LEU A 200 13.50 13.83 -0.93
C LEU A 200 12.49 14.76 -0.22
N ARG A 201 12.77 15.18 1.01
CA ARG A 201 11.88 16.07 1.77
C ARG A 201 11.70 17.40 1.02
N PRO A 202 10.48 17.79 0.64
CA PRO A 202 10.24 19.05 -0.02
C PRO A 202 10.54 20.24 0.90
N ALA A 203 11.02 21.35 0.34
CA ALA A 203 11.39 22.54 1.10
C ALA A 203 10.24 23.12 1.94
N GLN A 204 9.00 22.94 1.49
CA GLN A 204 7.81 23.37 2.23
C GLN A 204 7.59 22.61 3.56
N PHE A 205 8.21 21.45 3.73
CA PHE A 205 8.16 20.63 4.94
C PHE A 205 9.52 20.57 5.66
N ALA A 206 10.35 21.60 5.51
CA ALA A 206 11.71 21.62 6.04
C ALA A 206 11.78 21.75 7.57
N ASN A 207 10.69 22.19 8.23
CA ASN A 207 10.65 22.33 9.67
C ASN A 207 10.45 20.95 10.33
N THR A 208 11.54 20.23 10.54
CA THR A 208 11.54 18.93 11.21
C THR A 208 12.22 19.00 12.58
N GLY A 209 11.69 18.27 13.55
CA GLY A 209 12.34 18.05 14.83
C GLY A 209 13.26 16.82 14.87
N TYR A 210 13.41 16.11 13.74
CA TYR A 210 14.21 14.90 13.62
C TYR A 210 15.64 15.21 13.17
N VAL A 211 16.58 14.35 13.59
CA VAL A 211 17.98 14.45 13.16
C VAL A 211 18.16 13.68 11.86
N GLU A 212 18.16 14.42 10.75
CA GLU A 212 18.30 13.88 9.40
C GLU A 212 19.70 14.16 8.87
N ASN A 213 20.68 13.33 9.23
CA ASN A 213 22.08 13.47 8.79
C ASN A 213 22.61 12.17 8.18
N GLU A 214 23.81 12.24 7.60
CA GLU A 214 24.45 11.09 6.94
C GLU A 214 24.75 9.93 7.91
N GLU A 215 24.93 10.17 9.18
CA GLU A 215 25.14 9.14 10.20
C GLU A 215 23.86 8.35 10.43
N THR A 216 22.74 9.03 10.61
CA THR A 216 21.41 8.40 10.74
C THR A 216 21.06 7.60 9.49
N ILE A 217 21.26 8.16 8.30
CA ILE A 217 21.04 7.47 7.04
C ILE A 217 21.91 6.21 6.93
N ARG A 218 23.19 6.29 7.30
CA ARG A 218 24.11 5.14 7.27
C ARG A 218 23.67 4.04 8.23
N SER A 219 23.24 4.39 9.43
CA SER A 219 22.73 3.46 10.43
C SER A 219 21.49 2.73 9.90
N LEU A 220 20.54 3.43 9.29
CA LEU A 220 19.34 2.84 8.70
C LEU A 220 19.67 1.95 7.49
N ARG A 221 20.60 2.37 6.63
CA ARG A 221 21.07 1.53 5.51
C ARG A 221 21.63 0.19 6.00
N SER A 222 22.34 0.18 7.12
CA SER A 222 22.93 -1.07 7.65
C SER A 222 21.87 -2.10 8.04
N ILE A 223 20.73 -1.65 8.55
CA ILE A 223 19.57 -2.51 8.89
C ILE A 223 18.90 -3.02 7.61
N HIS A 224 18.69 -2.13 6.64
CA HIS A 224 18.02 -2.50 5.38
C HIS A 224 18.89 -3.38 4.47
N ALA A 225 20.21 -3.41 4.65
CA ALA A 225 21.10 -4.29 3.89
C ALA A 225 20.77 -5.79 4.10
N TYR A 226 20.27 -6.17 5.26
CA TYR A 226 19.82 -7.53 5.59
C TYR A 226 18.35 -7.79 5.28
N GLY A 227 17.65 -6.80 4.68
CA GLY A 227 16.24 -6.94 4.32
C GLY A 227 16.00 -7.96 3.22
N LEU A 228 14.74 -8.40 3.11
CA LEU A 228 14.30 -9.31 2.06
C LEU A 228 14.55 -8.69 0.67
N ASP A 229 15.01 -9.50 -0.27
CA ASP A 229 15.18 -9.09 -1.66
C ASP A 229 13.85 -8.64 -2.27
N PRO A 230 13.80 -7.48 -2.96
CA PRO A 230 12.56 -6.97 -3.55
C PRO A 230 11.88 -7.92 -4.54
N VAL A 231 12.66 -8.69 -5.31
CA VAL A 231 12.10 -9.67 -6.26
C VAL A 231 11.50 -10.87 -5.51
N VAL A 232 12.18 -11.33 -4.45
CA VAL A 232 11.64 -12.39 -3.58
C VAL A 232 10.38 -11.93 -2.87
N LEU A 233 10.34 -10.69 -2.36
CA LEU A 233 9.13 -10.09 -1.78
C LEU A 233 7.98 -10.07 -2.79
N ALA A 234 8.25 -9.61 -4.01
CA ALA A 234 7.25 -9.53 -5.06
C ALA A 234 6.75 -10.91 -5.52
N GLN A 235 7.63 -11.91 -5.55
CA GLN A 235 7.25 -13.28 -5.86
C GLN A 235 6.30 -13.86 -4.79
N ARG A 236 6.63 -13.69 -3.50
CA ARG A 236 5.74 -14.08 -2.39
C ARG A 236 4.43 -13.30 -2.42
N THR A 237 4.48 -12.02 -2.81
CA THR A 237 3.27 -11.20 -3.01
C THR A 237 2.38 -11.80 -4.08
N LYS A 238 2.94 -12.17 -5.23
CA LYS A 238 2.20 -12.80 -6.34
C LYS A 238 1.55 -14.12 -5.89
N GLU A 239 2.28 -14.98 -5.21
CA GLU A 239 1.76 -16.25 -4.68
C GLU A 239 0.59 -16.04 -3.70
N ALA A 240 0.70 -15.06 -2.81
CA ALA A 240 -0.37 -14.70 -1.88
C ALA A 240 -1.60 -14.11 -2.59
N MET A 241 -1.40 -13.31 -3.64
CA MET A 241 -2.48 -12.81 -4.50
C MET A 241 -3.23 -13.97 -5.19
N GLU A 242 -2.50 -14.96 -5.70
CA GLU A 242 -3.05 -16.16 -6.33
C GLU A 242 -3.85 -17.01 -5.32
N ALA A 243 -3.37 -17.07 -4.08
CA ALA A 243 -4.08 -17.71 -2.96
C ALA A 243 -5.26 -16.90 -2.42
N GLY A 244 -5.52 -15.68 -2.93
CA GLY A 244 -6.62 -14.83 -2.50
C GLY A 244 -6.47 -14.23 -1.10
N GLN A 245 -5.25 -14.10 -0.60
CA GLN A 245 -4.98 -13.58 0.75
C GLN A 245 -5.21 -12.07 0.81
N LEU A 246 -5.92 -11.62 1.85
CA LEU A 246 -6.04 -10.18 2.16
C LEU A 246 -4.73 -9.65 2.75
N TYR A 247 -4.21 -10.30 3.79
CA TYR A 247 -2.94 -9.91 4.43
C TYR A 247 -1.80 -10.70 3.83
N ILE A 248 -0.79 -9.99 3.34
CA ILE A 248 0.44 -10.57 2.79
C ILE A 248 1.59 -10.21 3.74
N ILE A 249 2.00 -11.17 4.56
CA ILE A 249 3.06 -11.03 5.57
C ILE A 249 4.12 -12.10 5.32
N PRO A 250 5.07 -11.86 4.41
CA PRO A 250 6.00 -12.90 3.96
C PRO A 250 7.22 -13.06 4.88
N TYR A 251 7.04 -12.92 6.20
CA TYR A 251 8.07 -12.95 7.23
C TYR A 251 7.64 -13.92 8.35
N PRO A 252 8.08 -15.20 8.30
CA PRO A 252 7.66 -16.21 9.29
C PRO A 252 8.05 -15.86 10.72
N GLU A 253 9.14 -15.11 10.91
CA GLU A 253 9.64 -14.65 12.20
C GLU A 253 8.70 -13.66 12.91
N GLU A 254 7.82 -12.99 12.19
CA GLU A 254 6.88 -12.01 12.77
C GLU A 254 5.61 -12.66 13.37
N LYS A 255 5.41 -13.96 13.16
CA LYS A 255 4.18 -14.65 13.58
C LYS A 255 3.94 -14.57 15.09
N GLU A 256 4.96 -14.87 15.88
CA GLU A 256 4.85 -14.88 17.35
C GLU A 256 4.61 -13.47 17.90
N ARG A 257 5.34 -12.49 17.37
CA ARG A 257 5.19 -11.08 17.76
C ARG A 257 3.79 -10.55 17.48
N LEU A 258 3.22 -10.87 16.31
CA LEU A 258 1.83 -10.53 15.97
C LEU A 258 0.85 -11.20 16.91
N ALA A 259 0.99 -12.50 17.18
CA ALA A 259 0.11 -13.24 18.05
C ALA A 259 0.07 -12.65 19.47
N GLN A 260 1.24 -12.30 20.02
CA GLN A 260 1.34 -11.66 21.33
C GLN A 260 0.68 -10.29 21.38
N HIS A 261 0.90 -9.46 20.33
CA HIS A 261 0.28 -8.13 20.24
C HIS A 261 -1.25 -8.22 20.19
N PHE A 262 -1.81 -9.03 19.30
CA PHE A 262 -3.26 -9.18 19.20
C PHE A 262 -3.86 -9.84 20.46
N LYS A 263 -3.11 -10.75 21.10
CA LYS A 263 -3.55 -11.31 22.38
C LYS A 263 -3.72 -10.23 23.45
N GLN A 264 -2.79 -9.26 23.56
CA GLN A 264 -2.92 -8.15 24.52
C GLN A 264 -4.21 -7.33 24.26
N ILE A 265 -4.55 -7.10 23.00
CA ILE A 265 -5.78 -6.37 22.62
C ILE A 265 -7.03 -7.19 23.02
N VAL A 266 -7.02 -8.48 22.73
CA VAL A 266 -8.14 -9.37 23.07
C VAL A 266 -8.31 -9.50 24.59
N ASP A 267 -7.21 -9.64 25.33
CA ASP A 267 -7.24 -9.75 26.79
C ASP A 267 -7.75 -8.46 27.49
N ALA A 268 -7.67 -7.31 26.80
CA ALA A 268 -8.21 -6.04 27.30
C ALA A 268 -9.74 -5.91 27.13
N VAL A 269 -10.36 -6.80 26.38
CA VAL A 269 -11.82 -6.82 26.23
C VAL A 269 -12.45 -7.35 27.51
N LEU A 270 -13.43 -6.63 28.04
CA LEU A 270 -14.16 -7.05 29.25
C LEU A 270 -14.83 -8.42 29.02
N PRO A 271 -14.84 -9.29 30.06
CA PRO A 271 -15.54 -10.57 29.97
C PRO A 271 -17.06 -10.35 29.82
N MET A 272 -17.73 -11.29 29.15
CA MET A 272 -19.19 -11.20 28.90
C MET A 272 -20.01 -11.06 30.18
N GLU A 273 -19.55 -11.63 31.27
CA GLU A 273 -20.19 -11.62 32.60
C GLU A 273 -20.23 -10.22 33.22
N ALA A 274 -19.39 -9.27 32.71
CA ALA A 274 -19.38 -7.90 33.22
C ALA A 274 -20.66 -7.11 32.84
N ASP A 275 -21.28 -7.43 31.70
CA ASP A 275 -22.53 -6.77 31.23
C ASP A 275 -23.28 -7.69 30.23
N PRO A 276 -23.85 -8.81 30.70
CA PRO A 276 -24.41 -9.80 29.78
C PRO A 276 -25.66 -9.31 29.05
N GLU A 277 -26.54 -8.58 29.71
CA GLU A 277 -27.78 -8.08 29.11
C GLU A 277 -27.49 -6.92 28.12
N GLY A 278 -26.67 -5.96 28.51
CA GLY A 278 -26.26 -4.86 27.59
C GLY A 278 -25.50 -5.35 26.39
N ALA A 279 -24.62 -6.35 26.56
CA ALA A 279 -23.91 -6.97 25.46
C ALA A 279 -24.85 -7.64 24.44
N ARG A 280 -25.87 -8.37 24.96
CA ARG A 280 -26.91 -8.99 24.14
C ARG A 280 -27.69 -7.95 23.34
N GLN A 281 -28.19 -6.90 24.01
CA GLN A 281 -28.98 -5.83 23.37
C GLN A 281 -28.18 -5.10 22.27
N ARG A 282 -26.90 -4.76 22.52
CA ARG A 282 -26.02 -4.14 21.52
C ARG A 282 -25.78 -5.06 20.32
N THR A 283 -25.56 -6.35 20.56
CA THR A 283 -25.36 -7.33 19.48
C THR A 283 -26.60 -7.46 18.60
N GLU A 284 -27.77 -7.57 19.19
CA GLU A 284 -29.04 -7.65 18.48
C GLU A 284 -29.34 -6.37 17.68
N ALA A 285 -29.03 -5.20 18.25
CA ALA A 285 -29.19 -3.92 17.55
C ALA A 285 -28.29 -3.82 16.32
N LEU A 286 -27.01 -4.22 16.44
CA LEU A 286 -26.07 -4.26 15.33
C LEU A 286 -26.50 -5.23 14.22
N GLN A 287 -27.00 -6.40 14.59
CA GLN A 287 -27.52 -7.39 13.63
C GLN A 287 -28.75 -6.87 12.87
N ARG A 288 -29.68 -6.20 13.57
CA ARG A 288 -30.84 -5.56 12.92
C ARG A 288 -30.39 -4.48 11.93
N TRP A 289 -29.54 -3.59 12.37
CA TRP A 289 -28.98 -2.54 11.52
C TRP A 289 -28.25 -3.09 10.28
N ALA A 290 -27.46 -4.13 10.43
CA ALA A 290 -26.75 -4.76 9.31
C ALA A 290 -27.73 -5.34 8.26
N LYS A 291 -28.81 -6.00 8.72
CA LYS A 291 -29.87 -6.53 7.83
C LYS A 291 -30.61 -5.41 7.10
N GLU A 292 -30.99 -4.35 7.80
CA GLU A 292 -31.66 -3.19 7.20
C GLU A 292 -30.78 -2.51 6.14
N ARG A 293 -29.49 -2.30 6.46
CA ARG A 293 -28.52 -1.73 5.52
C ARG A 293 -28.35 -2.60 4.28
N GLN A 294 -28.25 -3.91 4.43
CA GLN A 294 -28.16 -4.84 3.31
C GLN A 294 -29.41 -4.77 2.41
N ALA A 295 -30.61 -4.68 3.01
CA ALA A 295 -31.87 -4.54 2.30
C ALA A 295 -31.95 -3.21 1.53
N MET A 296 -31.47 -2.11 2.12
CA MET A 296 -31.40 -0.80 1.43
C MET A 296 -30.45 -0.85 0.23
N MET A 297 -29.27 -1.44 0.40
CA MET A 297 -28.28 -1.55 -0.68
C MET A 297 -28.72 -2.48 -1.83
N SER A 298 -29.61 -3.44 -1.57
CA SER A 298 -30.18 -4.32 -2.60
C SER A 298 -31.29 -3.64 -3.40
N LYS A 299 -32.03 -2.68 -2.81
CA LYS A 299 -33.09 -1.90 -3.49
C LYS A 299 -32.52 -0.82 -4.42
N GLY A 300 -31.40 -0.18 -4.08
CA GLY A 300 -30.75 0.84 -4.93
C GLY A 300 -29.97 0.26 -6.13
N LYS A 301 -30.12 -1.02 -6.43
CA LYS A 301 -29.58 -1.67 -7.65
C LYS A 301 -30.58 -1.71 -8.81
N ASN A 302 -31.82 -1.28 -8.58
CA ASN A 302 -32.90 -1.32 -9.57
C ASN A 302 -33.29 0.09 -10.08
N ASP A 303 -32.62 1.12 -9.62
CA ASP A 303 -32.68 2.50 -10.13
C ASP A 303 -31.33 2.89 -10.77
#